data_3797a774de00fcf4094a66113f788504
#
_entry.id   3797a774de00fcf4094a66113f788504
#
_cell.length_a   1.000
_cell.length_b   1.000
_cell.length_c   1.000
_cell.angle_alpha   90.00
_cell.angle_beta   90.00
_cell.angle_gamma   90.00
#
_symmetry.space_group_name_H-M   'P 1'
#
loop_
_entity.id
_entity.type
_entity.pdbx_description
1 polymer ?
#
loop_
_entity_poly.entity_id
_entity_poly.type
_entity_poly.pdbx_seq_one_letter_code
_entity_poly.pdbx_strand_id
1 'polypeptide(L)'
;MSKSEQPPIYVLRRGSSLIPEMTTDKDLIERLPVGTRIKVMVTEGRSPAKLRLYWAYLGRVVKACQCAPSPEALHDVIKLETGFTTPVRVKGYTVLVPRSISFSSMSETEFSEFFENAVRFIAETYGITPEEAFGDAA
;
A
#
# COMPACT_ATOMS: atom_id res chain seq x y z
N MET A 1 21.00 0.51 -8.20
CA MET A 1 20.60 -0.37 -8.31
C MET A 1 19.66 -0.86 -7.63
N SER A 2 18.81 -1.15 -7.99
CA SER A 2 17.79 -1.44 -7.29
C SER A 2 17.58 -2.80 -7.21
N LYS A 3 17.65 -3.39 -6.11
CA LYS A 3 17.28 -4.64 -6.01
C LYS A 3 15.90 -4.77 -5.84
N SER A 4 15.16 -3.77 -5.71
CA SER A 4 13.75 -3.90 -5.49
C SER A 4 12.99 -4.19 -6.72
N GLU A 5 13.67 -4.46 -7.82
CA GLU A 5 12.91 -4.77 -8.97
C GLU A 5 12.30 -6.10 -8.98
N GLN A 6 12.71 -6.99 -8.11
CA GLN A 6 12.07 -8.29 -8.07
C GLN A 6 10.70 -8.14 -7.43
N PRO A 7 9.62 -8.54 -8.10
CA PRO A 7 8.30 -8.44 -7.49
C PRO A 7 8.16 -9.40 -6.33
N PRO A 8 7.33 -9.09 -5.35
CA PRO A 8 7.11 -10.00 -4.24
C PRO A 8 6.41 -11.27 -4.71
N ILE A 9 6.68 -12.35 -4.01
CA ILE A 9 6.06 -13.63 -4.28
C ILE A 9 5.06 -13.91 -3.16
N TYR A 10 3.81 -14.16 -3.52
CA TYR A 10 2.77 -14.44 -2.55
C TYR A 10 2.55 -15.93 -2.45
N VAL A 11 2.49 -16.42 -1.23
CA VAL A 11 2.32 -17.85 -0.96
C VAL A 11 1.26 -18.03 0.11
N LEU A 12 0.64 -19.20 0.10
CA LEU A 12 -0.33 -19.56 1.11
C LEU A 12 0.24 -20.70 1.96
N ARG A 13 -0.08 -20.67 3.23
CA ARG A 13 0.37 -21.73 4.11
C ARG A 13 -0.58 -22.92 4.01
N ARG A 14 -0.03 -24.08 3.76
CA ARG A 14 -0.76 -25.32 3.79
C ARG A 14 0.01 -26.29 4.67
N GLY A 15 -0.52 -26.54 5.88
CA GLY A 15 0.21 -27.34 6.85
C GLY A 15 1.51 -26.66 7.24
N SER A 16 2.63 -27.28 6.99
CA SER A 16 3.92 -26.68 7.25
C SER A 16 4.63 -26.26 5.96
N SER A 17 3.90 -26.18 4.86
CA SER A 17 4.49 -25.78 3.58
C SER A 17 3.92 -24.47 3.12
N LEU A 18 4.68 -23.77 2.30
CA LEU A 18 4.22 -22.55 1.64
C LEU A 18 4.11 -22.86 0.15
N ILE A 19 2.92 -22.60 -0.40
CA ILE A 19 2.68 -22.88 -1.81
C ILE A 19 2.33 -21.60 -2.52
N PRO A 20 2.69 -21.48 -3.82
CA PRO A 20 2.40 -20.26 -4.56
C PRO A 20 0.91 -20.03 -4.64
N GLU A 21 0.52 -18.74 -4.52
CA GLU A 21 -0.89 -18.38 -4.57
C GLU A 21 -1.41 -18.32 -5.99
N MET A 22 -0.62 -17.77 -6.90
CA MET A 22 -1.05 -17.59 -8.27
C MET A 22 -0.01 -18.14 -9.22
N THR A 23 -0.37 -18.24 -10.50
CA THR A 23 0.56 -18.78 -11.51
C THR A 23 1.82 -17.94 -11.60
N THR A 24 1.71 -16.63 -11.51
CA THR A 24 2.89 -15.77 -11.55
C THR A 24 3.82 -16.06 -10.39
N ASP A 25 3.27 -16.34 -9.21
CA ASP A 25 4.10 -16.68 -8.06
C ASP A 25 4.81 -18.02 -8.29
N LYS A 26 4.11 -18.97 -8.87
CA LYS A 26 4.69 -20.25 -9.17
C LYS A 26 5.84 -20.11 -10.18
N ASP A 27 5.63 -19.29 -11.20
CA ASP A 27 6.68 -19.09 -12.21
C ASP A 27 7.91 -18.44 -11.60
N LEU A 28 7.72 -17.48 -10.70
CA LEU A 28 8.87 -16.84 -10.05
C LEU A 28 9.64 -17.82 -9.18
N ILE A 29 8.94 -18.72 -8.49
CA ILE A 29 9.60 -19.72 -7.67
C ILE A 29 10.37 -20.70 -8.56
N GLU A 30 9.78 -21.09 -9.68
CA GLU A 30 10.41 -22.08 -10.55
C GLU A 30 11.64 -21.53 -11.27
N ARG A 31 11.84 -20.23 -11.26
CA ARG A 31 13.08 -19.66 -11.79
C ARG A 31 14.24 -19.78 -10.82
N LEU A 32 13.98 -20.13 -9.57
CA LEU A 32 15.06 -20.27 -8.59
C LEU A 32 15.75 -21.61 -8.81
N PRO A 33 17.09 -21.67 -8.62
CA PRO A 33 17.81 -22.92 -8.84
C PRO A 33 17.37 -24.01 -7.86
N VAL A 34 17.21 -25.21 -8.38
CA VAL A 34 16.84 -26.34 -7.57
C VAL A 34 18.00 -26.70 -6.64
N GLY A 35 17.68 -27.01 -5.39
CA GLY A 35 18.70 -27.42 -4.43
C GLY A 35 19.49 -26.31 -3.80
N THR A 36 19.20 -25.07 -4.17
CA THR A 36 19.90 -23.91 -3.62
C THR A 36 19.18 -23.41 -2.39
N ARG A 37 19.95 -23.00 -1.40
CA ARG A 37 19.35 -22.41 -0.19
C ARG A 37 18.85 -21.02 -0.53
N ILE A 38 17.57 -20.77 -0.24
CA ILE A 38 16.94 -19.49 -0.51
C ILE A 38 16.64 -18.82 0.81
N LYS A 39 17.07 -17.58 0.96
CA LYS A 39 16.75 -16.79 2.14
C LYS A 39 15.45 -16.04 1.88
N VAL A 40 14.49 -16.20 2.76
CA VAL A 40 13.21 -15.51 2.62
C VAL A 40 12.92 -14.71 3.87
N MET A 41 12.19 -13.61 3.70
CA MET A 41 11.69 -12.83 4.81
C MET A 41 10.17 -12.90 4.75
N VAL A 42 9.56 -13.25 5.86
CA VAL A 42 8.12 -13.51 5.90
C VAL A 42 7.43 -12.35 6.57
N THR A 43 6.47 -11.76 5.87
CA THR A 43 5.60 -10.76 6.45
C THR A 43 4.17 -11.16 6.13
N GLU A 44 3.25 -10.80 7.01
CA GLU A 44 1.85 -11.06 6.75
C GLU A 44 1.43 -10.17 5.58
N GLY A 45 0.99 -10.79 4.51
CA GLY A 45 0.68 -10.05 3.30
C GLY A 45 -0.63 -9.30 3.38
N ARG A 46 -0.67 -8.10 2.82
CA ARG A 46 -1.91 -7.38 2.66
C ARG A 46 -2.53 -7.77 1.33
N SER A 47 -3.81 -7.49 1.18
CA SER A 47 -4.51 -7.78 -0.06
C SER A 47 -3.97 -6.88 -1.18
N PRO A 48 -3.41 -7.45 -2.24
CA PRO A 48 -2.98 -6.60 -3.36
C PRO A 48 -4.15 -5.87 -4.01
N ALA A 49 -5.34 -6.47 -3.98
CA ALA A 49 -6.51 -5.83 -4.57
C ALA A 49 -6.87 -4.57 -3.78
N LYS A 50 -6.78 -4.64 -2.44
CA LYS A 50 -7.12 -3.48 -1.62
C LYS A 50 -6.11 -2.34 -1.84
N LEU A 51 -4.85 -2.67 -2.00
CA LEU A 51 -3.84 -1.64 -2.25
C LEU A 51 -4.06 -1.00 -3.62
N ARG A 52 -4.39 -1.80 -4.64
CA ARG A 52 -4.69 -1.25 -5.95
C ARG A 52 -5.93 -0.37 -5.92
N LEU A 53 -6.93 -0.77 -5.14
CA LEU A 53 -8.14 0.02 -5.01
C LEU A 53 -7.83 1.38 -4.38
N TYR A 54 -6.98 1.39 -3.36
CA TYR A 54 -6.57 2.63 -2.72
C TYR A 54 -5.95 3.59 -3.72
N TRP A 55 -4.97 3.12 -4.49
CA TRP A 55 -4.29 4.00 -5.44
C TRP A 55 -5.19 4.43 -6.58
N ALA A 56 -6.11 3.55 -7.01
CA ALA A 56 -7.07 3.93 -8.03
C ALA A 56 -8.02 5.02 -7.52
N TYR A 57 -8.43 4.92 -6.26
CA TYR A 57 -9.29 5.92 -5.65
C TYR A 57 -8.58 7.28 -5.62
N LEU A 58 -7.32 7.29 -5.16
CA LEU A 58 -6.57 8.53 -5.13
C LEU A 58 -6.41 9.13 -6.52
N GLY A 59 -6.15 8.29 -7.51
CA GLY A 59 -6.02 8.78 -8.88
C GLY A 59 -7.29 9.43 -9.38
N ARG A 60 -8.44 8.84 -9.05
CA ARG A 60 -9.71 9.43 -9.48
C ARG A 60 -10.02 10.71 -8.76
N VAL A 61 -9.67 10.80 -7.47
CA VAL A 61 -9.89 12.03 -6.71
C VAL A 61 -9.03 13.15 -7.29
N VAL A 62 -7.76 12.89 -7.55
CA VAL A 62 -6.87 13.90 -8.11
C VAL A 62 -7.38 14.38 -9.46
N LYS A 63 -7.85 13.44 -10.29
CA LYS A 63 -8.35 13.79 -11.60
C LYS A 63 -9.62 14.62 -11.52
N ALA A 64 -10.47 14.33 -10.54
CA ALA A 64 -11.76 15.01 -10.43
C ALA A 64 -11.65 16.41 -9.84
N CYS A 65 -10.82 16.62 -8.82
CA CYS A 65 -10.78 17.91 -8.14
C CYS A 65 -9.42 18.61 -8.25
N GLN A 66 -8.43 17.95 -8.82
CA GLN A 66 -7.12 18.55 -9.02
C GLN A 66 -6.54 19.10 -7.72
N CYS A 67 -6.79 18.38 -6.63
CA CYS A 67 -6.39 18.83 -5.29
C CYS A 67 -4.89 18.61 -5.03
N ALA A 68 -4.20 17.89 -5.91
CA ALA A 68 -2.79 17.62 -5.76
C ALA A 68 -2.21 17.36 -7.15
N PRO A 69 -0.89 17.52 -7.32
CA PRO A 69 -0.30 17.28 -8.63
C PRO A 69 -0.23 15.80 -9.03
N SER A 70 -0.36 14.90 -8.07
CA SER A 70 -0.27 13.47 -8.36
C SER A 70 -0.94 12.70 -7.23
N PRO A 71 -1.31 11.43 -7.47
CA PRO A 71 -1.82 10.60 -6.37
C PRO A 71 -0.81 10.44 -5.26
N GLU A 72 0.48 10.39 -5.58
CA GLU A 72 1.53 10.28 -4.56
C GLU A 72 1.53 11.50 -3.64
N ALA A 73 1.37 12.69 -4.21
CA ALA A 73 1.31 13.90 -3.40
C ALA A 73 0.07 13.89 -2.51
N LEU A 74 -1.07 13.46 -3.03
CA LEU A 74 -2.27 13.35 -2.22
C LEU A 74 -2.08 12.32 -1.11
N HIS A 75 -1.40 11.22 -1.41
CA HIS A 75 -1.11 10.21 -0.41
C HIS A 75 -0.32 10.80 0.76
N ASP A 76 0.68 11.62 0.47
CA ASP A 76 1.46 12.27 1.53
C ASP A 76 0.59 13.22 2.35
N VAL A 77 -0.30 13.96 1.70
CA VAL A 77 -1.21 14.85 2.43
C VAL A 77 -2.12 14.03 3.36
N ILE A 78 -2.63 12.90 2.86
CA ILE A 78 -3.47 12.03 3.68
C ILE A 78 -2.72 11.57 4.91
N LYS A 79 -1.48 11.15 4.75
CA LYS A 79 -0.69 10.69 5.90
C LYS A 79 -0.50 11.81 6.92
N LEU A 80 -0.22 13.02 6.45
CA LEU A 80 -0.05 14.14 7.36
C LEU A 80 -1.35 14.51 8.06
N GLU A 81 -2.44 14.51 7.31
CA GLU A 81 -3.73 14.96 7.87
C GLU A 81 -4.38 13.92 8.77
N THR A 82 -4.11 12.65 8.55
CA THR A 82 -4.69 11.61 9.38
C THR A 82 -3.78 11.22 10.53
N GLY A 83 -2.61 11.88 10.66
CA GLY A 83 -1.71 11.59 11.78
C GLY A 83 -0.85 10.36 11.59
N PHE A 84 -0.76 9.84 10.36
CA PHE A 84 0.06 8.67 10.11
C PHE A 84 1.50 9.10 9.86
N THR A 85 2.12 9.59 10.93
CA THR A 85 3.43 10.23 10.86
C THR A 85 4.29 9.81 12.03
N THR A 86 5.58 10.11 11.92
CA THR A 86 6.54 9.90 13.00
C THR A 86 7.17 11.24 13.30
N PRO A 87 7.22 11.66 14.58
CA PRO A 87 7.90 12.91 14.94
C PRO A 87 9.42 12.73 14.91
N VAL A 88 10.10 13.68 14.30
CA VAL A 88 11.55 13.68 14.21
C VAL A 88 12.05 15.05 14.67
N ARG A 89 13.09 15.06 15.50
CA ARG A 89 13.67 16.31 15.98
C ARG A 89 14.75 16.77 15.01
N VAL A 90 14.60 18.00 14.53
CA VAL A 90 15.58 18.60 13.64
C VAL A 90 15.89 19.99 14.17
N LYS A 91 17.13 20.19 14.64
CA LYS A 91 17.59 21.49 15.12
C LYS A 91 16.64 22.12 16.13
N GLY A 92 16.17 21.30 17.07
CA GLY A 92 15.28 21.79 18.13
C GLY A 92 13.83 21.87 17.76
N TYR A 93 13.48 21.63 16.51
CA TYR A 93 12.08 21.60 16.06
C TYR A 93 11.62 20.17 15.90
N THR A 94 10.33 19.95 16.08
CA THR A 94 9.73 18.66 15.81
C THR A 94 9.10 18.72 14.42
N VAL A 95 9.51 17.78 13.56
CA VAL A 95 8.99 17.69 12.20
C VAL A 95 8.24 16.37 12.09
N LEU A 96 7.05 16.41 11.51
CA LEU A 96 6.25 15.20 11.29
C LEU A 96 6.59 14.64 9.92
N VAL A 97 7.09 13.40 9.92
CA VAL A 97 7.50 12.73 8.69
C VAL A 97 6.48 11.64 8.38
N PRO A 98 5.96 11.58 7.14
CA PRO A 98 4.98 10.54 6.80
C PRO A 98 5.57 9.14 6.97
N ARG A 99 4.77 8.24 7.52
CA ARG A 99 5.18 6.85 7.70
C ARG A 99 4.92 6.06 6.42
N SER A 100 5.61 4.93 6.29
CA SER A 100 5.46 4.09 5.13
C SER A 100 4.24 3.17 5.29
N ILE A 101 3.55 2.90 4.19
CA ILE A 101 2.48 1.90 4.17
C ILE A 101 2.95 0.61 3.51
N SER A 102 4.27 0.39 3.46
CA SER A 102 4.81 -0.81 2.84
C SER A 102 4.38 -2.07 3.58
N PHE A 103 4.48 -3.20 2.88
CA PHE A 103 4.12 -4.48 3.48
C PHE A 103 4.93 -4.78 4.73
N SER A 104 6.18 -4.30 4.79
CA SER A 104 7.04 -4.61 5.92
C SER A 104 6.73 -3.76 7.13
N SER A 105 6.01 -2.65 6.97
CA SER A 105 5.78 -1.75 8.08
C SER A 105 4.30 -1.62 8.47
N MET A 106 3.40 -2.30 7.80
CA MET A 106 1.98 -2.13 8.05
C MET A 106 1.24 -3.44 7.80
N SER A 107 0.48 -3.90 8.77
CA SER A 107 -0.31 -5.10 8.65
C SER A 107 -1.58 -4.83 7.84
N GLU A 108 -2.31 -5.89 7.53
CA GLU A 108 -3.58 -5.75 6.82
C GLU A 108 -4.58 -4.93 7.65
N THR A 109 -4.63 -5.19 8.96
CA THR A 109 -5.54 -4.45 9.83
C THR A 109 -5.18 -2.97 9.87
N GLU A 110 -3.88 -2.68 9.99
CA GLU A 110 -3.45 -1.29 10.02
C GLU A 110 -3.73 -0.60 8.70
N PHE A 111 -3.55 -1.31 7.58
CA PHE A 111 -3.85 -0.71 6.29
C PHE A 111 -5.34 -0.46 6.13
N SER A 112 -6.18 -1.35 6.63
CA SER A 112 -7.62 -1.13 6.55
C SER A 112 -8.02 0.10 7.34
N GLU A 113 -7.45 0.31 8.53
CA GLU A 113 -7.72 1.51 9.31
C GLU A 113 -7.22 2.76 8.58
N PHE A 114 -6.03 2.67 8.00
CA PHE A 114 -5.50 3.80 7.25
C PHE A 114 -6.39 4.14 6.06
N PHE A 115 -6.86 3.11 5.34
CA PHE A 115 -7.72 3.32 4.19
C PHE A 115 -9.04 3.97 4.62
N GLU A 116 -9.63 3.51 5.72
CA GLU A 116 -10.87 4.10 6.22
C GLU A 116 -10.67 5.56 6.59
N ASN A 117 -9.56 5.87 7.25
CA ASN A 117 -9.27 7.25 7.60
C ASN A 117 -9.04 8.10 6.36
N ALA A 118 -8.40 7.54 5.35
CA ALA A 118 -8.19 8.25 4.09
C ALA A 118 -9.51 8.55 3.41
N VAL A 119 -10.41 7.56 3.37
CA VAL A 119 -11.72 7.75 2.78
C VAL A 119 -12.48 8.86 3.49
N ARG A 120 -12.46 8.85 4.83
CA ARG A 120 -13.13 9.87 5.61
C ARG A 120 -12.56 11.24 5.34
N PHE A 121 -11.23 11.35 5.32
CA PHE A 121 -10.58 12.64 5.06
C PHE A 121 -10.95 13.16 3.68
N ILE A 122 -10.90 12.31 2.66
CA ILE A 122 -11.20 12.74 1.30
C ILE A 122 -12.65 13.14 1.17
N ALA A 123 -13.57 12.35 1.77
CA ALA A 123 -14.98 12.67 1.68
C ALA A 123 -15.29 13.99 2.37
N GLU A 124 -14.69 14.24 3.53
CA GLU A 124 -14.97 15.47 4.27
C GLU A 124 -14.29 16.67 3.66
N THR A 125 -13.12 16.50 3.06
CA THR A 125 -12.35 17.61 2.54
C THR A 125 -12.68 17.94 1.10
N TYR A 126 -12.84 16.91 0.27
CA TYR A 126 -13.03 17.09 -1.16
C TYR A 126 -14.42 16.66 -1.63
N GLY A 127 -15.17 15.98 -0.78
CA GLY A 127 -16.53 15.59 -1.13
C GLY A 127 -16.66 14.41 -2.07
N ILE A 128 -15.63 13.59 -2.20
CA ILE A 128 -15.64 12.48 -3.12
C ILE A 128 -15.53 11.18 -2.35
N THR A 129 -16.60 10.37 -2.37
CA THR A 129 -16.56 9.05 -1.75
C THR A 129 -16.08 8.03 -2.77
N PRO A 130 -15.66 6.83 -2.31
CA PRO A 130 -15.30 5.79 -3.26
C PRO A 130 -16.44 5.44 -4.21
N GLU A 131 -17.67 5.45 -3.72
CA GLU A 131 -18.80 5.17 -4.56
C GLU A 131 -18.93 6.20 -5.67
N GLU A 132 -18.69 7.47 -5.34
CA GLU A 132 -18.73 8.51 -6.35
C GLU A 132 -17.56 8.42 -7.30
N ALA A 133 -16.39 8.05 -6.79
CA ALA A 133 -15.19 7.97 -7.62
C ALA A 133 -15.29 6.86 -8.65
N PHE A 134 -15.94 5.74 -8.29
CA PHE A 134 -16.02 4.58 -9.17
C PHE A 134 -17.40 4.32 -9.71
N GLY A 135 -18.41 4.93 -9.13
CA GLY A 135 -19.79 4.60 -9.47
C GLY A 135 -20.17 4.94 -10.89
N ASP A 136 -19.58 5.98 -11.44
CA ASP A 136 -19.88 6.36 -12.78
C ASP A 136 -19.37 5.38 -13.80
N ALA A 137 -18.51 4.49 -13.37
CA ALA A 137 -18.03 3.47 -14.27
C ALA A 137 -19.11 2.47 -14.59
N ALA A 138 -20.20 2.48 -13.88
CA ALA A 138 -21.29 1.53 -14.12
C ALA A 138 -22.02 1.83 -15.40
#